data_ce70708f1f927d5fca17d50f70c8528d
#
_entry.id   ce70708f1f927d5fca17d50f70c8528d
#
_cell.length_a   1.000
_cell.length_b   1.000
_cell.length_c   1.000
_cell.angle_alpha   90.00
_cell.angle_beta   90.00
_cell.angle_gamma   90.00
#
_symmetry.space_group_name_H-M   'P 1'
#
loop_
_entity.id
_entity.type
_entity.pdbx_description
1 polymer ?
#
loop_
_entity_poly.entity_id
_entity_poly.type
_entity_poly.pdbx_seq_one_letter_code
_entity_poly.pdbx_strand_id
1 'polypeptide(L)'
;MKPLTFFIVFHDHVFRENTSDFTEGELKEFFTWVAVNEKVPKNFPTWIPNLLAEWKMKKHSPLFQMLNFYQNSVFYHLAWNQEHIDAKYIGFGQYDMKMSTPEFRQMYQAISSDMANKIFAPFLYDFNALYSSPIDQNGWISCFLNPYNKFFGMNHTLESLSKVPLALLHTFIMPTWFFLHIMPFVENLTPEILRALNWETRHLAGTLERVFALCISCGIIEGKLNLFHLSGFQHIENQHSEDKLRGINLK
;
A
#
# COMPACT_ATOMS: atom_id res chain seq x y z
N MET A 1 -8.01 -20.48 -3.81
CA MET A 1 -7.22 -19.25 -3.57
C MET A 1 -7.17 -18.47 -4.88
N LYS A 2 -7.58 -17.22 -4.89
CA LYS A 2 -7.55 -16.34 -6.07
C LYS A 2 -6.10 -16.03 -6.46
N PRO A 3 -5.82 -15.65 -7.73
CA PRO A 3 -4.50 -15.17 -8.10
C PRO A 3 -4.14 -13.86 -7.38
N LEU A 4 -5.05 -12.90 -7.33
CA LEU A 4 -4.86 -11.57 -6.78
C LEU A 4 -6.11 -11.07 -6.06
N THR A 5 -5.94 -10.37 -4.94
CA THR A 5 -6.90 -9.40 -4.39
C THR A 5 -6.24 -8.03 -4.36
N PHE A 6 -6.82 -7.05 -5.06
CA PHE A 6 -6.33 -5.67 -5.09
C PHE A 6 -7.24 -4.79 -4.23
N PHE A 7 -6.67 -4.19 -3.20
CA PHE A 7 -7.37 -3.30 -2.27
C PHE A 7 -7.23 -1.85 -2.71
N ILE A 8 -8.37 -1.19 -2.98
CA ILE A 8 -8.43 0.24 -3.24
C ILE A 8 -8.82 0.93 -1.94
N VAL A 9 -7.87 1.64 -1.34
CA VAL A 9 -8.08 2.31 -0.05
C VAL A 9 -8.63 3.70 -0.27
N PHE A 10 -9.70 4.05 0.44
CA PHE A 10 -10.35 5.36 0.33
C PHE A 10 -10.84 5.87 1.69
N HIS A 11 -11.00 7.19 1.80
CA HIS A 11 -11.53 7.86 2.98
C HIS A 11 -13.00 8.23 2.81
N ASP A 12 -13.26 9.21 1.94
CA ASP A 12 -14.58 9.79 1.72
C ASP A 12 -14.92 9.93 0.22
N HIS A 13 -13.95 9.69 -0.66
CA HIS A 13 -14.11 9.79 -2.11
C HIS A 13 -13.74 8.50 -2.81
N VAL A 14 -14.48 8.16 -3.86
CA VAL A 14 -14.16 7.07 -4.79
C VAL A 14 -14.48 7.56 -6.20
N PHE A 15 -13.53 7.43 -7.10
CA PHE A 15 -13.65 7.90 -8.48
C PHE A 15 -13.88 6.73 -9.43
N ARG A 16 -15.08 6.68 -10.00
CA ARG A 16 -15.47 5.61 -10.94
C ARG A 16 -14.58 5.61 -12.19
N GLU A 17 -14.19 6.80 -12.67
CA GLU A 17 -13.35 7.00 -13.85
C GLU A 17 -11.98 6.33 -13.74
N ASN A 18 -11.49 6.10 -12.53
CA ASN A 18 -10.20 5.44 -12.30
C ASN A 18 -10.23 3.94 -12.60
N THR A 19 -11.43 3.36 -12.65
CA THR A 19 -11.65 1.95 -12.96
C THR A 19 -12.73 1.75 -14.04
N SER A 20 -13.07 2.80 -14.81
CA SER A 20 -14.20 2.79 -15.77
C SER A 20 -14.03 1.77 -16.90
N ASP A 21 -12.80 1.46 -17.26
CA ASP A 21 -12.50 0.55 -18.37
C ASP A 21 -12.57 -0.93 -17.98
N PHE A 22 -12.77 -1.23 -16.69
CA PHE A 22 -13.01 -2.58 -16.21
C PHE A 22 -14.50 -2.95 -16.30
N THR A 23 -14.78 -4.17 -16.71
CA THR A 23 -16.14 -4.73 -16.67
C THR A 23 -16.59 -4.96 -15.22
N GLU A 24 -17.90 -5.05 -14.98
CA GLU A 24 -18.42 -5.36 -13.64
C GLU A 24 -17.90 -6.70 -13.10
N GLY A 25 -17.71 -7.70 -13.97
CA GLY A 25 -17.12 -8.97 -13.60
C GLY A 25 -15.68 -8.84 -13.11
N GLU A 26 -14.87 -8.06 -13.81
CA GLU A 26 -13.48 -7.77 -13.44
C GLU A 26 -13.40 -6.95 -12.14
N LEU A 27 -14.26 -5.95 -11.97
CA LEU A 27 -14.33 -5.18 -10.73
C LEU A 27 -14.62 -6.10 -9.53
N LYS A 28 -15.54 -7.05 -9.70
CA LYS A 28 -15.88 -8.02 -8.66
C LYS A 28 -14.78 -9.04 -8.40
N GLU A 29 -14.07 -9.44 -9.43
CA GLU A 29 -13.00 -10.44 -9.32
C GLU A 29 -11.73 -9.88 -8.71
N PHE A 30 -11.29 -8.69 -9.19
CA PHE A 30 -9.97 -8.16 -8.88
C PHE A 30 -9.94 -7.26 -7.65
N PHE A 31 -11.00 -6.45 -7.44
CA PHE A 31 -10.93 -5.32 -6.52
C PHE A 31 -11.81 -5.50 -5.27
N THR A 32 -11.28 -4.99 -4.17
CA THR A 32 -12.01 -4.77 -2.92
C THR A 32 -11.74 -3.34 -2.47
N TRP A 33 -12.78 -2.53 -2.36
CA TRP A 33 -12.67 -1.17 -1.82
C TRP A 33 -12.67 -1.21 -0.30
N VAL A 34 -11.67 -0.56 0.32
CA VAL A 34 -11.53 -0.51 1.78
C VAL A 34 -11.75 0.91 2.27
N ALA A 35 -12.82 1.09 3.01
CA ALA A 35 -13.12 2.35 3.69
C ALA A 35 -12.32 2.47 4.99
N VAL A 36 -11.58 3.58 5.16
CA VAL A 36 -10.58 3.77 6.23
C VAL A 36 -11.11 4.49 7.46
N ASN A 37 -12.29 5.05 7.43
CA ASN A 37 -12.89 5.69 8.61
C ASN A 37 -14.41 5.57 8.57
N GLU A 38 -15.07 5.84 9.70
CA GLU A 38 -16.54 5.71 9.82
C GLU A 38 -17.32 6.75 9.01
N LYS A 39 -16.66 7.53 8.16
CA LYS A 39 -17.27 8.58 7.34
C LYS A 39 -17.71 8.11 5.95
N VAL A 40 -17.92 6.81 5.77
CA VAL A 40 -18.47 6.32 4.50
C VAL A 40 -19.81 7.02 4.24
N PRO A 41 -19.99 7.63 3.07
CA PRO A 41 -21.25 8.27 2.71
C PRO A 41 -22.42 7.30 2.84
N LYS A 42 -23.55 7.77 3.39
CA LYS A 42 -24.76 6.95 3.52
C LYS A 42 -25.24 6.41 2.16
N ASN A 43 -24.94 7.12 1.08
CA ASN A 43 -25.25 6.76 -0.29
C ASN A 43 -24.00 6.22 -1.00
N PHE A 44 -23.45 5.13 -0.49
CA PHE A 44 -22.29 4.50 -1.09
C PHE A 44 -22.61 4.05 -2.53
N PRO A 45 -21.68 4.24 -3.49
CA PRO A 45 -21.95 3.92 -4.89
C PRO A 45 -22.30 2.45 -5.09
N THR A 46 -23.47 2.20 -5.71
CA THR A 46 -23.95 0.84 -5.98
C THR A 46 -23.12 0.08 -7.01
N TRP A 47 -22.25 0.77 -7.75
CA TRP A 47 -21.35 0.16 -8.72
C TRP A 47 -20.12 -0.53 -8.10
N ILE A 48 -19.86 -0.31 -6.80
CA ILE A 48 -18.77 -0.98 -6.07
C ILE A 48 -19.25 -2.36 -5.64
N PRO A 49 -18.68 -3.44 -6.20
CA PRO A 49 -19.19 -4.78 -5.93
C PRO A 49 -18.73 -5.34 -4.58
N ASN A 50 -17.52 -4.95 -4.12
CA ASN A 50 -16.91 -5.47 -2.91
C ASN A 50 -16.46 -4.31 -2.01
N LEU A 51 -17.17 -4.10 -0.91
CA LEU A 51 -16.82 -3.10 0.10
C LEU A 51 -16.43 -3.77 1.40
N LEU A 52 -15.27 -3.38 1.92
CA LEU A 52 -14.79 -3.73 3.24
C LEU A 52 -14.68 -2.46 4.08
N ALA A 53 -15.38 -2.41 5.19
CA ALA A 53 -15.27 -1.30 6.14
C ALA A 53 -14.28 -1.68 7.24
N GLU A 54 -13.20 -0.92 7.37
CA GLU A 54 -12.11 -1.19 8.32
C GLU A 54 -12.64 -1.39 9.77
N TRP A 55 -13.55 -0.52 10.21
CA TRP A 55 -14.14 -0.58 11.56
C TRP A 55 -15.12 -1.74 11.79
N LYS A 56 -15.45 -2.51 10.75
CA LYS A 56 -16.25 -3.74 10.83
C LYS A 56 -15.39 -5.01 10.86
N MET A 57 -14.09 -4.89 10.71
CA MET A 57 -13.19 -6.03 10.82
C MET A 57 -13.17 -6.57 12.25
N LYS A 58 -13.02 -7.89 12.39
CA LYS A 58 -13.03 -8.58 13.69
C LYS A 58 -11.97 -8.04 14.66
N LYS A 59 -10.78 -7.75 14.13
CA LYS A 59 -9.70 -7.11 14.86
C LYS A 59 -9.52 -5.72 14.30
N HIS A 60 -9.94 -4.71 15.01
CA HIS A 60 -9.86 -3.30 14.63
C HIS A 60 -9.31 -2.46 15.77
N SER A 61 -8.43 -1.52 15.47
CA SER A 61 -7.91 -0.54 16.41
C SER A 61 -8.30 0.88 15.99
N PRO A 62 -9.20 1.55 16.71
CA PRO A 62 -9.54 2.95 16.42
C PRO A 62 -8.36 3.92 16.65
N LEU A 63 -7.32 3.51 17.40
CA LEU A 63 -6.13 4.32 17.65
C LEU A 63 -5.40 4.67 16.36
N PHE A 64 -5.43 3.83 15.35
CA PHE A 64 -4.75 4.11 14.08
C PHE A 64 -5.32 5.35 13.40
N GLN A 65 -6.62 5.57 13.45
CA GLN A 65 -7.25 6.78 12.92
C GLN A 65 -6.87 8.03 13.74
N MET A 66 -6.80 7.91 15.07
CA MET A 66 -6.40 9.00 15.98
C MET A 66 -4.93 9.38 15.79
N LEU A 67 -4.08 8.45 15.40
CA LEU A 67 -2.64 8.63 15.23
C LEU A 67 -2.24 8.95 13.76
N ASN A 68 -3.19 9.27 12.89
CA ASN A 68 -2.96 9.61 11.48
C ASN A 68 -2.21 8.53 10.68
N PHE A 69 -2.55 7.26 10.90
CA PHE A 69 -2.04 6.16 10.07
C PHE A 69 -2.55 6.25 8.64
N TYR A 70 -3.69 6.89 8.42
CA TYR A 70 -4.38 6.97 7.14
C TYR A 70 -4.52 5.57 6.52
N GLN A 71 -4.15 5.41 5.26
CA GLN A 71 -4.20 4.13 4.56
C GLN A 71 -3.33 3.02 5.17
N ASN A 72 -2.31 3.37 5.94
CA ASN A 72 -1.46 2.36 6.60
C ASN A 72 -2.25 1.50 7.58
N SER A 73 -3.30 2.03 8.20
CA SER A 73 -4.15 1.26 9.11
C SER A 73 -4.72 0.00 8.45
N VAL A 74 -5.03 0.08 7.15
CA VAL A 74 -5.54 -1.07 6.36
C VAL A 74 -4.55 -2.21 6.34
N PHE A 75 -3.25 -1.92 6.21
CA PHE A 75 -2.21 -2.97 6.18
C PHE A 75 -2.19 -3.76 7.50
N TYR A 76 -2.26 -3.07 8.65
CA TYR A 76 -2.31 -3.70 9.96
C TYR A 76 -3.60 -4.50 10.14
N HIS A 77 -4.74 -3.91 9.82
CA HIS A 77 -6.02 -4.57 9.98
C HIS A 77 -6.15 -5.80 9.06
N LEU A 78 -5.67 -5.74 7.83
CA LEU A 78 -5.63 -6.90 6.94
C LEU A 78 -4.68 -8.00 7.45
N ALA A 79 -3.50 -7.64 7.96
CA ALA A 79 -2.58 -8.60 8.53
C ALA A 79 -3.18 -9.32 9.75
N TRP A 80 -4.01 -8.62 10.55
CA TRP A 80 -4.72 -9.20 11.69
C TRP A 80 -5.96 -10.01 11.32
N ASN A 81 -6.59 -9.69 10.17
CA ASN A 81 -7.84 -10.31 9.70
C ASN A 81 -7.57 -11.00 8.35
N GLN A 82 -6.68 -11.99 8.39
CA GLN A 82 -6.18 -12.68 7.18
C GLN A 82 -7.29 -13.39 6.39
N GLU A 83 -8.46 -13.60 6.96
CA GLU A 83 -9.66 -14.11 6.28
C GLU A 83 -10.11 -13.23 5.10
N HIS A 84 -9.68 -11.97 5.07
CA HIS A 84 -9.92 -11.07 3.94
C HIS A 84 -8.87 -11.16 2.83
N ILE A 85 -7.80 -11.94 3.05
CA ILE A 85 -6.69 -12.11 2.11
C ILE A 85 -6.70 -13.55 1.56
N ASP A 86 -7.67 -13.87 0.72
CA ASP A 86 -7.74 -15.20 0.07
C ASP A 86 -7.17 -15.15 -1.36
N ALA A 87 -5.90 -14.75 -1.48
CA ALA A 87 -5.22 -14.67 -2.77
C ALA A 87 -3.71 -14.97 -2.63
N LYS A 88 -3.10 -15.46 -3.73
CA LYS A 88 -1.64 -15.67 -3.81
C LYS A 88 -0.89 -14.34 -3.74
N TYR A 89 -1.46 -13.30 -4.34
CA TYR A 89 -0.93 -11.94 -4.37
C TYR A 89 -1.91 -10.97 -3.74
N ILE A 90 -1.36 -9.98 -3.06
CA ILE A 90 -2.09 -8.84 -2.51
C ILE A 90 -1.61 -7.57 -3.21
N GLY A 91 -2.55 -6.74 -3.62
CA GLY A 91 -2.26 -5.44 -4.22
C GLY A 91 -2.90 -4.31 -3.42
N PHE A 92 -2.27 -3.15 -3.45
CA PHE A 92 -2.77 -1.94 -2.84
C PHE A 92 -2.70 -0.77 -3.81
N GLY A 93 -3.69 0.09 -3.74
CA GLY A 93 -3.73 1.35 -4.44
C GLY A 93 -4.64 2.33 -3.71
N GLN A 94 -4.44 3.60 -4.01
CA GLN A 94 -5.26 4.68 -3.46
C GLN A 94 -6.43 4.97 -4.39
N TYR A 95 -7.49 5.55 -3.86
CA TYR A 95 -8.70 5.91 -4.59
C TYR A 95 -8.49 6.92 -5.73
N ASP A 96 -7.39 7.69 -5.69
CA ASP A 96 -6.97 8.66 -6.70
C ASP A 96 -5.95 8.11 -7.72
N MET A 97 -5.79 6.78 -7.78
CA MET A 97 -4.99 6.10 -8.80
C MET A 97 -5.84 5.71 -10.00
N LYS A 98 -5.52 6.24 -11.16
CA LYS A 98 -6.06 5.77 -12.43
C LYS A 98 -5.25 4.57 -12.92
N MET A 99 -5.94 3.50 -13.30
CA MET A 99 -5.33 2.24 -13.73
C MET A 99 -5.61 1.97 -15.20
N SER A 100 -4.57 1.65 -15.96
CA SER A 100 -4.74 1.13 -17.32
C SER A 100 -5.15 -0.33 -17.28
N THR A 101 -6.29 -0.60 -17.87
CA THR A 101 -6.88 -1.95 -17.91
C THR A 101 -6.04 -2.96 -18.69
N PRO A 102 -5.44 -2.64 -19.85
CA PRO A 102 -4.60 -3.59 -20.57
C PRO A 102 -3.39 -4.06 -19.75
N GLU A 103 -2.67 -3.13 -19.12
CA GLU A 103 -1.48 -3.46 -18.31
C GLU A 103 -1.87 -4.23 -17.06
N PHE A 104 -3.00 -3.87 -16.42
CA PHE A 104 -3.50 -4.62 -15.28
C PHE A 104 -3.87 -6.05 -15.65
N ARG A 105 -4.57 -6.27 -16.76
CA ARG A 105 -4.91 -7.61 -17.27
C ARG A 105 -3.67 -8.43 -17.59
N GLN A 106 -2.68 -7.82 -18.23
CA GLN A 106 -1.40 -8.48 -18.53
C GLN A 106 -0.68 -8.92 -17.25
N MET A 107 -0.61 -8.05 -16.27
CA MET A 107 -0.05 -8.36 -14.94
C MET A 107 -0.84 -9.48 -14.26
N TYR A 108 -2.17 -9.43 -14.26
CA TYR A 108 -3.01 -10.46 -13.68
C TYR A 108 -2.80 -11.83 -14.33
N GLN A 109 -2.67 -11.87 -15.66
CA GLN A 109 -2.31 -13.10 -16.40
C GLN A 109 -0.93 -13.62 -15.99
N ALA A 110 0.06 -12.73 -15.87
CA ALA A 110 1.41 -13.09 -15.45
C ALA A 110 1.44 -13.68 -14.03
N ILE A 111 0.64 -13.16 -13.11
CA ILE A 111 0.49 -13.70 -11.75
C ILE A 111 -0.19 -15.07 -11.77
N SER A 112 -1.21 -15.24 -12.62
CA SER A 112 -2.00 -16.47 -12.72
C SER A 112 -1.18 -17.65 -13.31
N SER A 113 -0.17 -17.36 -14.13
CA SER A 113 0.67 -18.35 -14.80
C SER A 113 1.86 -18.89 -13.99
N ASP A 114 1.82 -18.78 -12.68
CA ASP A 114 2.80 -19.30 -11.71
C ASP A 114 4.18 -18.62 -11.72
N MET A 115 4.18 -17.31 -11.61
CA MET A 115 5.40 -16.53 -11.45
C MET A 115 5.63 -16.19 -9.97
N ALA A 116 6.18 -17.13 -9.21
CA ALA A 116 6.53 -16.94 -7.81
C ALA A 116 7.45 -15.71 -7.58
N ASN A 117 7.19 -14.99 -6.48
CA ASN A 117 8.09 -13.95 -5.95
C ASN A 117 8.23 -12.66 -6.78
N LYS A 118 7.28 -12.32 -7.65
CA LYS A 118 7.27 -11.03 -8.33
C LYS A 118 6.64 -9.96 -7.46
N ILE A 119 7.22 -8.77 -7.49
CA ILE A 119 6.58 -7.56 -7.00
C ILE A 119 6.40 -6.60 -8.18
N PHE A 120 5.21 -6.01 -8.30
CA PHE A 120 4.88 -5.03 -9.30
C PHE A 120 4.65 -3.69 -8.61
N ALA A 121 5.37 -2.66 -9.05
CA ALA A 121 5.22 -1.30 -8.52
C ALA A 121 5.26 -0.27 -9.64
N PRO A 122 4.29 0.66 -9.70
CA PRO A 122 4.26 1.70 -10.73
C PRO A 122 5.16 2.89 -10.40
N PHE A 123 5.39 3.17 -9.13
CA PHE A 123 6.11 4.36 -8.68
C PHE A 123 7.44 3.95 -8.05
N LEU A 124 8.50 4.06 -8.84
CA LEU A 124 9.86 3.71 -8.44
C LEU A 124 10.71 4.99 -8.31
N TYR A 125 11.33 5.15 -7.16
CA TYR A 125 12.15 6.31 -6.84
C TYR A 125 13.59 5.91 -6.54
N ASP A 126 14.51 6.79 -6.89
CA ASP A 126 15.93 6.61 -6.53
C ASP A 126 16.10 6.77 -5.00
N PHE A 127 16.78 5.82 -4.40
CA PHE A 127 17.03 5.83 -2.96
C PHE A 127 17.84 7.07 -2.54
N ASN A 128 18.88 7.43 -3.29
CA ASN A 128 19.75 8.54 -2.92
C ASN A 128 19.05 9.89 -3.01
N ALA A 129 18.15 10.04 -4.00
CA ALA A 129 17.34 11.25 -4.13
C ALA A 129 16.42 11.45 -2.91
N LEU A 130 15.86 10.37 -2.38
CA LEU A 130 15.05 10.41 -1.15
C LEU A 130 15.90 10.56 0.11
N TYR A 131 17.02 9.86 0.19
CA TYR A 131 17.95 9.94 1.32
C TYR A 131 18.49 11.34 1.55
N SER A 132 18.75 12.09 0.49
CA SER A 132 19.19 13.49 0.56
C SER A 132 18.06 14.48 0.81
N SER A 133 16.82 14.05 0.88
CA SER A 133 15.67 14.93 1.12
C SER A 133 15.61 15.42 2.58
N PRO A 134 15.05 16.63 2.84
CA PRO A 134 14.87 17.14 4.22
C PRO A 134 14.09 16.21 5.13
N ILE A 135 13.25 15.35 4.59
CA ILE A 135 12.47 14.37 5.34
C ILE A 135 13.36 13.32 5.99
N ASP A 136 14.49 13.02 5.39
CA ASP A 136 15.46 12.05 5.93
C ASP A 136 16.32 12.61 7.07
N GLN A 137 16.34 13.91 7.23
CA GLN A 137 17.07 14.57 8.35
C GLN A 137 16.58 14.10 9.72
N ASN A 138 15.42 13.45 9.81
CA ASN A 138 14.91 12.85 11.04
C ASN A 138 15.51 11.47 11.37
N GLY A 139 16.45 10.98 10.57
CA GLY A 139 17.18 9.72 10.84
C GLY A 139 16.32 8.46 10.78
N TRP A 140 15.18 8.49 10.07
CA TRP A 140 14.27 7.35 10.01
C TRP A 140 14.88 6.10 9.37
N ILE A 141 15.82 6.26 8.40
CA ILE A 141 16.55 5.12 7.83
C ILE A 141 17.44 4.46 8.88
N SER A 142 18.12 5.27 9.70
CA SER A 142 18.92 4.75 10.82
C SER A 142 18.04 3.99 11.81
N CYS A 143 16.84 4.51 12.08
CA CYS A 143 15.86 3.84 12.94
C CYS A 143 15.31 2.55 12.31
N PHE A 144 15.32 2.42 10.99
CA PHE A 144 14.83 1.23 10.28
C PHE A 144 15.87 0.12 10.19
N LEU A 145 17.11 0.45 9.75
CA LEU A 145 18.09 -0.53 9.27
C LEU A 145 18.58 -1.48 10.36
N ASN A 146 18.95 -0.95 11.51
CA ASN A 146 19.41 -1.78 12.64
C ASN A 146 18.30 -2.69 13.20
N PRO A 147 17.06 -2.19 13.45
CA PRO A 147 15.94 -3.04 13.83
C PRO A 147 15.62 -4.13 12.78
N TYR A 148 15.65 -3.80 11.48
CA TYR A 148 15.41 -4.76 10.40
C TYR A 148 16.44 -5.88 10.44
N ASN A 149 17.73 -5.52 10.45
CA ASN A 149 18.82 -6.47 10.50
C ASN A 149 18.73 -7.40 11.73
N LYS A 150 18.41 -6.83 12.88
CA LYS A 150 18.23 -7.60 14.11
C LYS A 150 17.03 -8.55 14.05
N PHE A 151 15.90 -8.06 13.52
CA PHE A 151 14.64 -8.83 13.47
C PHE A 151 14.74 -10.03 12.52
N PHE A 152 15.34 -9.82 11.34
CA PHE A 152 15.45 -10.84 10.29
C PHE A 152 16.80 -11.57 10.26
N GLY A 153 17.74 -11.21 11.13
CA GLY A 153 19.09 -11.81 11.15
C GLY A 153 19.94 -11.45 9.91
N MET A 154 19.78 -10.22 9.40
CA MET A 154 20.42 -9.73 8.18
C MET A 154 21.55 -8.73 8.49
N ASN A 155 22.30 -8.35 7.46
CA ASN A 155 23.41 -7.38 7.54
C ASN A 155 23.35 -6.37 6.39
N HIS A 156 22.15 -5.82 6.13
CA HIS A 156 22.00 -4.78 5.12
C HIS A 156 22.70 -3.49 5.54
N THR A 157 23.21 -2.76 4.54
CA THR A 157 23.85 -1.46 4.70
C THR A 157 23.13 -0.41 3.86
N LEU A 158 23.38 0.87 4.13
CA LEU A 158 22.89 1.95 3.29
C LEU A 158 23.35 1.78 1.84
N GLU A 159 24.58 1.34 1.64
CA GLU A 159 25.13 1.05 0.32
C GLU A 159 24.34 -0.07 -0.40
N SER A 160 23.92 -1.12 0.29
CA SER A 160 23.11 -2.16 -0.32
C SER A 160 21.71 -1.66 -0.71
N LEU A 161 21.10 -0.83 0.13
CA LEU A 161 19.79 -0.23 -0.14
C LEU A 161 19.83 0.76 -1.30
N SER A 162 20.93 1.52 -1.46
CA SER A 162 21.07 2.49 -2.54
C SER A 162 21.13 1.87 -3.95
N LYS A 163 21.30 0.56 -4.04
CA LYS A 163 21.35 -0.18 -5.32
C LYS A 163 19.98 -0.61 -5.83
N VAL A 164 18.92 -0.40 -5.04
CA VAL A 164 17.57 -0.84 -5.36
C VAL A 164 16.61 0.33 -5.25
N PRO A 165 15.69 0.51 -6.22
CA PRO A 165 14.71 1.59 -6.14
C PRO A 165 13.71 1.35 -5.00
N LEU A 166 13.10 2.44 -4.54
CA LEU A 166 12.02 2.44 -3.55
C LEU A 166 10.67 2.42 -4.26
N ALA A 167 9.82 1.45 -3.92
CA ALA A 167 8.43 1.40 -4.36
C ALA A 167 7.57 2.24 -3.39
N LEU A 168 7.17 3.44 -3.81
CA LEU A 168 6.43 4.40 -2.98
C LEU A 168 4.94 4.48 -3.33
N LEU A 169 4.25 5.42 -2.69
CA LEU A 169 2.84 5.75 -2.82
C LEU A 169 1.89 4.59 -2.45
N HIS A 170 2.36 3.65 -1.61
CA HIS A 170 1.57 2.49 -1.16
C HIS A 170 0.82 1.78 -2.31
N THR A 171 1.35 1.88 -3.52
CA THR A 171 0.78 1.26 -4.71
C THR A 171 1.74 0.19 -5.20
N PHE A 172 1.41 -1.05 -4.89
CA PHE A 172 2.22 -2.20 -5.25
C PHE A 172 1.37 -3.48 -5.24
N ILE A 173 1.86 -4.51 -5.92
CA ILE A 173 1.30 -5.85 -5.90
C ILE A 173 2.43 -6.80 -5.55
N MET A 174 2.30 -7.54 -4.46
CA MET A 174 3.33 -8.45 -3.95
C MET A 174 2.75 -9.81 -3.55
N PRO A 175 3.57 -10.85 -3.42
CA PRO A 175 3.13 -12.12 -2.87
C PRO A 175 2.54 -11.92 -1.46
N THR A 176 1.39 -12.52 -1.21
CA THR A 176 0.72 -12.43 0.10
C THR A 176 1.62 -12.91 1.25
N TRP A 177 2.41 -13.97 1.00
CA TRP A 177 3.34 -14.47 2.00
C TRP A 177 4.40 -13.43 2.40
N PHE A 178 4.88 -12.59 1.46
CA PHE A 178 5.86 -11.55 1.77
C PHE A 178 5.22 -10.41 2.56
N PHE A 179 4.02 -9.98 2.19
CA PHE A 179 3.24 -9.03 2.99
C PHE A 179 3.11 -9.50 4.44
N LEU A 180 2.64 -10.72 4.64
CA LEU A 180 2.48 -11.30 5.98
C LEU A 180 3.81 -11.52 6.71
N HIS A 181 4.91 -11.72 5.99
CA HIS A 181 6.25 -11.86 6.56
C HIS A 181 6.79 -10.55 7.13
N ILE A 182 6.54 -9.42 6.46
CA ILE A 182 7.06 -8.12 6.91
C ILE A 182 6.16 -7.45 7.96
N MET A 183 4.87 -7.72 8.00
CA MET A 183 3.94 -7.03 8.90
C MET A 183 4.30 -7.13 10.39
N PRO A 184 4.71 -8.27 10.96
CA PRO A 184 5.16 -8.34 12.36
C PRO A 184 6.35 -7.42 12.66
N PHE A 185 7.25 -7.24 11.71
CA PHE A 185 8.36 -6.29 11.84
C PHE A 185 7.86 -4.86 11.86
N VAL A 186 6.99 -4.48 10.91
CA VAL A 186 6.42 -3.12 10.83
C VAL A 186 5.64 -2.78 12.11
N GLU A 187 4.86 -3.73 12.64
CA GLU A 187 4.15 -3.56 13.91
C GLU A 187 5.11 -3.32 15.08
N ASN A 188 6.17 -4.11 15.20
CA ASN A 188 7.18 -3.94 16.24
C ASN A 188 7.96 -2.62 16.12
N LEU A 189 8.19 -2.14 14.90
CA LEU A 189 8.92 -0.90 14.64
C LEU A 189 8.07 0.36 14.90
N THR A 190 6.75 0.28 14.78
CA THR A 190 5.85 1.43 14.88
C THR A 190 6.00 2.24 16.17
N PRO A 191 6.09 1.65 17.37
CA PRO A 191 6.32 2.41 18.60
C PRO A 191 7.68 3.14 18.62
N GLU A 192 8.70 2.60 17.95
CA GLU A 192 10.01 3.24 17.83
C GLU A 192 9.96 4.44 16.89
N ILE A 193 9.23 4.30 15.78
CA ILE A 193 8.96 5.42 14.85
C ILE A 193 8.23 6.55 15.57
N LEU A 194 7.18 6.26 16.33
CA LEU A 194 6.42 7.26 17.07
C LEU A 194 7.31 8.01 18.08
N ARG A 195 8.20 7.29 18.77
CA ARG A 195 9.17 7.92 19.67
C ARG A 195 10.17 8.80 18.92
N ALA A 196 10.71 8.33 17.79
CA ALA A 196 11.63 9.09 16.96
C ALA A 196 11.01 10.36 16.37
N LEU A 197 9.71 10.32 16.08
CA LEU A 197 8.93 11.48 15.65
C LEU A 197 8.47 12.38 16.81
N ASN A 198 8.89 12.12 18.05
CA ASN A 198 8.39 12.83 19.23
C ASN A 198 6.86 12.88 19.32
N TRP A 199 6.19 11.82 18.85
CA TRP A 199 4.73 11.70 18.73
C TRP A 199 4.07 12.73 17.79
N GLU A 200 4.85 13.34 16.90
CA GLU A 200 4.29 14.16 15.81
C GLU A 200 3.67 13.28 14.73
N THR A 201 2.44 12.89 14.92
CA THR A 201 1.73 11.92 14.07
C THR A 201 1.49 12.38 12.64
N ARG A 202 1.59 13.68 12.34
CA ARG A 202 1.47 14.23 10.97
C ARG A 202 2.47 13.64 9.97
N HIS A 203 3.61 13.15 10.45
CA HIS A 203 4.65 12.53 9.61
C HIS A 203 4.61 11.00 9.60
N LEU A 204 3.75 10.41 10.43
CA LEU A 204 3.72 8.97 10.63
C LEU A 204 3.39 8.20 9.35
N ALA A 205 2.34 8.62 8.63
CA ALA A 205 1.92 7.92 7.40
C ALA A 205 3.02 7.86 6.34
N GLY A 206 3.68 9.01 6.09
CA GLY A 206 4.79 9.06 5.14
C GLY A 206 6.03 8.29 5.61
N THR A 207 6.28 8.24 6.93
CA THR A 207 7.36 7.41 7.47
C THR A 207 7.07 5.92 7.30
N LEU A 208 5.85 5.47 7.58
CA LEU A 208 5.43 4.09 7.37
C LEU A 208 5.49 3.69 5.89
N GLU A 209 5.10 4.60 4.99
CA GLU A 209 5.25 4.38 3.55
C GLU A 209 6.69 4.04 3.16
N ARG A 210 7.65 4.79 3.69
CA ARG A 210 9.07 4.54 3.45
C ARG A 210 9.55 3.23 4.08
N VAL A 211 9.05 2.89 5.26
CA VAL A 211 9.35 1.60 5.91
C VAL A 211 8.89 0.44 5.05
N PHE A 212 7.68 0.50 4.48
CA PHE A 212 7.21 -0.53 3.54
C PHE A 212 8.11 -0.61 2.30
N ALA A 213 8.45 0.54 1.70
CA ALA A 213 9.34 0.59 0.55
C ALA A 213 10.71 -0.01 0.85
N LEU A 214 11.27 0.26 2.03
CA LEU A 214 12.54 -0.34 2.46
C LEU A 214 12.44 -1.85 2.71
N CYS A 215 11.36 -2.33 3.31
CA CYS A 215 11.11 -3.77 3.46
C CYS A 215 11.08 -4.47 2.09
N ILE A 216 10.44 -3.85 1.10
CA ILE A 216 10.42 -4.34 -0.29
C ILE A 216 11.84 -4.37 -0.86
N SER A 217 12.60 -3.28 -0.72
CA SER A 217 14.00 -3.21 -1.20
C SER A 217 14.89 -4.27 -0.54
N CYS A 218 14.75 -4.50 0.76
CA CYS A 218 15.44 -5.59 1.45
C CYS A 218 15.05 -6.95 0.87
N GLY A 219 13.76 -7.20 0.64
CA GLY A 219 13.30 -8.45 0.02
C GLY A 219 13.87 -8.69 -1.39
N ILE A 220 14.11 -7.61 -2.15
CA ILE A 220 14.76 -7.69 -3.47
C ILE A 220 16.25 -8.00 -3.31
N ILE A 221 16.96 -7.33 -2.41
CA ILE A 221 18.39 -7.59 -2.14
C ILE A 221 18.61 -9.03 -1.65
N GLU A 222 17.69 -9.55 -0.86
CA GLU A 222 17.71 -10.93 -0.34
C GLU A 222 17.36 -11.99 -1.39
N GLY A 223 17.01 -11.59 -2.62
CA GLY A 223 16.56 -12.50 -3.68
C GLY A 223 15.19 -13.14 -3.42
N LYS A 224 14.46 -12.66 -2.42
CA LYS A 224 13.10 -13.11 -2.10
C LYS A 224 12.06 -12.55 -3.07
N LEU A 225 12.33 -11.38 -3.65
CA LEU A 225 11.45 -10.68 -4.58
C LEU A 225 12.17 -10.30 -5.87
N ASN A 226 11.45 -10.34 -6.98
CA ASN A 226 11.86 -9.82 -8.27
C ASN A 226 10.97 -8.62 -8.64
N LEU A 227 11.56 -7.43 -8.75
CA LEU A 227 10.85 -6.20 -9.04
C LEU A 227 10.52 -6.06 -10.53
N PHE A 228 9.26 -5.75 -10.81
CA PHE A 228 8.76 -5.40 -12.13
C PHE A 228 8.12 -4.02 -12.09
N HIS A 229 8.52 -3.15 -12.99
CA HIS A 229 7.83 -1.87 -13.16
C HIS A 229 6.47 -2.12 -13.80
N LEU A 230 5.41 -1.64 -13.16
CA LEU A 230 4.03 -1.71 -13.66
C LEU A 230 3.68 -0.37 -14.29
N SER A 231 3.76 -0.30 -15.62
CA SER A 231 3.26 0.86 -16.36
C SER A 231 1.73 0.95 -16.29
N GLY A 232 1.18 2.10 -16.65
CA GLY A 232 -0.27 2.26 -16.75
C GLY A 232 -0.99 2.61 -15.44
N PHE A 233 -0.27 2.86 -14.37
CA PHE A 233 -0.80 3.49 -13.17
C PHE A 233 -0.42 4.97 -13.16
N GLN A 234 -1.39 5.82 -12.85
CA GLN A 234 -1.20 7.25 -12.81
C GLN A 234 -1.85 7.83 -11.55
N HIS A 235 -1.07 8.55 -10.77
CA HIS A 235 -1.59 9.33 -9.65
C HIS A 235 -2.20 10.64 -10.17
N ILE A 236 -3.41 10.95 -9.76
CA ILE A 236 -4.14 12.15 -10.18
C ILE A 236 -4.15 13.14 -9.02
N GLU A 237 -3.08 13.88 -8.87
CA GLU A 237 -2.84 14.79 -7.72
C GLU A 237 -3.93 15.85 -7.51
N ASN A 238 -4.59 16.30 -8.59
CA ASN A 238 -5.59 17.37 -8.53
C ASN A 238 -7.04 16.87 -8.61
N GLN A 239 -7.25 15.55 -8.61
CA GLN A 239 -8.59 14.97 -8.80
C GLN A 239 -9.58 15.48 -7.74
N HIS A 240 -9.16 15.60 -6.50
CA HIS A 240 -9.97 16.17 -5.43
C HIS A 240 -10.43 17.61 -5.67
N SER A 241 -9.55 18.44 -6.24
CA SER A 241 -9.86 19.85 -6.49
C SER A 241 -10.90 19.99 -7.59
N GLU A 242 -10.77 19.17 -8.65
CA GLU A 242 -11.70 19.17 -9.76
C GLU A 242 -13.08 18.62 -9.36
N ASP A 243 -13.13 17.55 -8.57
CA ASP A 243 -14.39 16.94 -8.16
C ASP A 243 -15.12 17.78 -7.11
N LYS A 244 -14.41 18.46 -6.23
CA LYS A 244 -15.03 19.48 -5.35
C LYS A 244 -15.68 20.60 -6.14
N LEU A 245 -15.03 21.06 -7.22
CA LEU A 245 -15.57 22.10 -8.11
C LEU A 245 -16.76 21.61 -8.92
N ARG A 246 -16.81 20.34 -9.30
CA ARG A 246 -17.91 19.71 -10.07
C ARG A 246 -19.09 19.31 -9.23
N GLY A 247 -19.02 19.44 -7.92
CA GLY A 247 -20.09 19.00 -7.03
C GLY A 247 -20.30 17.48 -7.03
N ILE A 248 -19.32 16.71 -7.51
CA ILE A 248 -19.29 15.25 -7.43
C ILE A 248 -18.85 14.88 -6.02
N ASN A 249 -19.62 15.29 -5.06
CA ASN A 249 -19.60 14.68 -3.76
C ASN A 249 -20.37 13.37 -3.90
N LEU A 250 -19.77 12.25 -3.62
CA LEU A 250 -20.43 10.98 -3.36
C LEU A 250 -21.21 11.14 -2.04
N LYS A 251 -22.21 12.01 -2.06
CA LYS A 251 -23.16 12.21 -0.97
C LYS A 251 -24.25 11.16 -1.02
#